data_3bb1a4d4cfd1df896e8f0f540f30c7b9
#
_entry.id   3bb1a4d4cfd1df896e8f0f540f30c7b9
#
_cell.length_a   1.000
_cell.length_b   1.000
_cell.length_c   1.000
_cell.angle_alpha   90.00
_cell.angle_beta   90.00
_cell.angle_gamma   90.00
#
_symmetry.space_group_name_H-M   'P 1'
#
loop_
_entity.id
_entity.type
_entity.pdbx_description
1 polymer ?
#
loop_
_entity_poly.entity_id
_entity_poly.type
_entity_poly.pdbx_seq_one_letter_code
_entity_poly.pdbx_strand_id
1 'polypeptide(L)'
;MQFFSTRDAARQVSASQAIVQGLSDEGGLFVPQSFPQVDVQAVCQLEYPAMAAAVLREYLTDYDPAFLARAAAETYGAAFAGKAGFLAPVEGDTWALELWHGPTCAFKDYALQLMPKLLVEAKRNLGRTEKTLILVATSGDTGKAALDGYHDVPGVEIAVFYPTGGTSEIQRLQMATQQGDNVAVYAVRGNFDDAQTGVKRVFADKQIAEQLAGRNIRLSSANSINWGRLVPQIVYYFAAYAQLLKAGKVAMGDPVDFCVPTGNFGDILAGYYAKRMGLPVGRLVCASNKNNVLTDFLNTGVYTARRAFFKTSSPSMDILVSSNLERLLYHVTGSDTEVAALMARLNQTGSYTVRPETLAAIQETFSCGYAEEDQVAGEIRARWQQDGYLCDTHTAVAFHVARQNKRAGVPMVVLSTASPFKFPRSVLAALGQRAPENDFEAMGLLEQATGRTAPASLAGLRGKAERFDAVIDPEQIAAVALGCQI
;
A
#
# COMPACT_ATOMS: atom_id res chain seq x y z
N MET A 1 -0.93 -24.16 -0.77
CA MET A 1 -0.46 -23.22 -1.82
C MET A 1 1.05 -23.12 -1.72
N GLN A 2 1.77 -23.32 -2.81
CA GLN A 2 3.21 -23.02 -2.89
C GLN A 2 3.40 -21.61 -3.47
N PHE A 3 4.53 -21.01 -3.16
CA PHE A 3 4.95 -19.73 -3.69
C PHE A 3 6.26 -19.86 -4.43
N PHE A 4 6.42 -19.14 -5.52
CA PHE A 4 7.64 -19.10 -6.32
C PHE A 4 8.26 -17.70 -6.23
N SER A 5 9.57 -17.63 -6.48
CA SER A 5 10.20 -16.35 -6.76
C SER A 5 9.92 -15.91 -8.21
N THR A 6 9.67 -14.62 -8.41
CA THR A 6 9.51 -14.02 -9.76
C THR A 6 10.77 -14.12 -10.62
N ARG A 7 11.94 -14.42 -10.03
CA ARG A 7 13.24 -14.49 -10.74
C ARG A 7 13.90 -15.86 -10.68
N ASP A 8 13.31 -16.81 -9.93
CA ASP A 8 13.77 -18.19 -9.81
C ASP A 8 12.57 -19.08 -9.42
N ALA A 9 11.88 -19.64 -10.41
CA ALA A 9 10.71 -20.47 -10.19
C ALA A 9 11.06 -21.86 -9.58
N ALA A 10 12.32 -22.26 -9.56
CA ALA A 10 12.76 -23.46 -8.86
C ALA A 10 12.71 -23.28 -7.34
N ARG A 11 12.74 -22.04 -6.87
CA ARG A 11 12.65 -21.69 -5.46
C ARG A 11 11.20 -21.67 -4.98
N GLN A 12 10.80 -22.77 -4.37
CA GLN A 12 9.46 -22.96 -3.84
C GLN A 12 9.45 -22.78 -2.32
N VAL A 13 8.49 -22.04 -1.81
CA VAL A 13 8.32 -21.78 -0.38
C VAL A 13 6.85 -21.87 0.02
N SER A 14 6.57 -22.12 1.30
CA SER A 14 5.21 -22.02 1.85
C SER A 14 4.77 -20.56 2.01
N ALA A 15 3.49 -20.32 2.29
CA ALA A 15 2.99 -18.96 2.57
C ALA A 15 3.67 -18.37 3.82
N SER A 16 3.84 -19.17 4.87
CA SER A 16 4.57 -18.75 6.08
C SER A 16 6.01 -18.35 5.76
N GLN A 17 6.71 -19.11 4.92
CA GLN A 17 8.09 -18.78 4.51
C GLN A 17 8.12 -17.48 3.68
N ALA A 18 7.19 -17.30 2.73
CA ALA A 18 7.11 -16.10 1.91
C ALA A 18 6.88 -14.83 2.77
N ILE A 19 6.04 -14.91 3.81
CA ILE A 19 5.76 -13.79 4.72
C ILE A 19 6.96 -13.49 5.64
N VAL A 20 7.59 -14.53 6.23
CA VAL A 20 8.74 -14.32 7.13
C VAL A 20 9.94 -13.79 6.38
N GLN A 21 10.20 -14.29 5.18
CA GLN A 21 11.34 -13.89 4.37
C GLN A 21 11.10 -12.56 3.65
N GLY A 22 9.88 -12.31 3.18
CA GLY A 22 9.45 -11.08 2.50
C GLY A 22 9.97 -10.92 1.09
N LEU A 23 11.23 -11.25 0.84
CA LEU A 23 11.94 -11.14 -0.43
C LEU A 23 12.77 -12.41 -0.64
N SER A 24 12.87 -12.91 -1.85
CA SER A 24 13.75 -14.04 -2.18
C SER A 24 15.22 -13.60 -2.15
N ASP A 25 16.15 -14.55 -1.92
CA ASP A 25 17.59 -14.23 -1.71
C ASP A 25 18.25 -13.61 -2.93
N GLU A 26 17.76 -13.94 -4.15
CA GLU A 26 18.20 -13.34 -5.40
C GLU A 26 17.50 -11.99 -5.70
N GLY A 27 16.62 -11.53 -4.81
CA GLY A 27 15.89 -10.27 -4.90
C GLY A 27 14.55 -10.35 -5.62
N GLY A 28 14.08 -11.54 -5.99
CA GLY A 28 12.76 -11.76 -6.58
C GLY A 28 11.63 -11.68 -5.55
N LEU A 29 10.42 -11.41 -6.01
CA LEU A 29 9.23 -11.31 -5.19
C LEU A 29 8.48 -12.65 -5.16
N PHE A 30 7.87 -12.99 -4.03
CA PHE A 30 7.07 -14.21 -3.95
C PHE A 30 5.69 -14.02 -4.58
N VAL A 31 5.29 -14.98 -5.41
CA VAL A 31 3.97 -15.08 -6.06
C VAL A 31 3.38 -16.47 -5.82
N PRO A 32 2.06 -16.62 -5.69
CA PRO A 32 1.42 -17.92 -5.53
C PRO A 32 1.52 -18.74 -6.82
N GLN A 33 1.60 -20.04 -6.67
CA GLN A 33 1.66 -21.01 -7.77
C GLN A 33 0.47 -20.92 -8.73
N SER A 34 -0.69 -20.60 -8.19
CA SER A 34 -1.94 -20.50 -8.95
C SER A 34 -2.87 -19.47 -8.34
N PHE A 35 -3.88 -19.09 -9.10
CA PHE A 35 -4.96 -18.24 -8.63
C PHE A 35 -6.13 -19.12 -8.18
N PRO A 36 -6.43 -19.19 -6.87
CA PRO A 36 -7.58 -19.95 -6.39
C PRO A 36 -8.88 -19.35 -6.93
N GLN A 37 -9.83 -20.20 -7.29
CA GLN A 37 -11.18 -19.78 -7.66
C GLN A 37 -12.07 -19.83 -6.42
N VAL A 38 -12.88 -18.80 -6.20
CA VAL A 38 -13.82 -18.73 -5.09
C VAL A 38 -15.25 -18.66 -5.59
N ASP A 39 -16.18 -19.12 -4.77
CA ASP A 39 -17.58 -18.81 -4.96
C ASP A 39 -17.81 -17.33 -4.60
N VAL A 40 -17.78 -16.47 -5.63
CA VAL A 40 -17.93 -15.02 -5.49
C VAL A 40 -19.25 -14.67 -4.81
N GLN A 41 -20.33 -15.38 -5.13
CA GLN A 41 -21.65 -15.13 -4.54
C GLN A 41 -21.63 -15.41 -3.04
N ALA A 42 -21.04 -16.52 -2.62
CA ALA A 42 -20.91 -16.86 -1.19
C ALA A 42 -20.00 -15.87 -0.45
N VAL A 43 -18.86 -15.50 -1.05
CA VAL A 43 -17.93 -14.52 -0.43
C VAL A 43 -18.58 -13.15 -0.29
N CYS A 44 -19.35 -12.68 -1.28
CA CYS A 44 -20.02 -11.38 -1.26
C CYS A 44 -21.17 -11.29 -0.23
N GLN A 45 -21.64 -12.41 0.33
CA GLN A 45 -22.63 -12.42 1.40
C GLN A 45 -22.02 -12.24 2.81
N LEU A 46 -20.71 -12.33 2.93
CA LEU A 46 -20.01 -12.24 4.19
C LEU A 46 -19.77 -10.77 4.62
N GLU A 47 -19.78 -10.52 5.92
CA GLU A 47 -19.26 -9.28 6.48
C GLU A 47 -17.74 -9.23 6.35
N TYR A 48 -17.16 -8.03 6.35
CA TYR A 48 -15.75 -7.82 6.00
C TYR A 48 -14.75 -8.74 6.73
N PRO A 49 -14.81 -8.94 8.07
CA PRO A 49 -13.86 -9.84 8.74
C PRO A 49 -13.96 -11.31 8.26
N ALA A 50 -15.17 -11.81 8.07
CA ALA A 50 -15.40 -13.16 7.57
C ALA A 50 -14.99 -13.30 6.09
N MET A 51 -15.25 -12.28 5.29
CA MET A 51 -14.79 -12.19 3.90
C MET A 51 -13.25 -12.20 3.83
N ALA A 52 -12.58 -11.47 4.73
CA ALA A 52 -11.13 -11.48 4.83
C ALA A 52 -10.60 -12.88 5.16
N ALA A 53 -11.16 -13.55 6.16
CA ALA A 53 -10.77 -14.92 6.48
C ALA A 53 -10.99 -15.89 5.30
N ALA A 54 -12.10 -15.75 4.56
CA ALA A 54 -12.42 -16.57 3.39
C ALA A 54 -11.41 -16.38 2.24
N VAL A 55 -11.01 -15.14 1.96
CA VAL A 55 -10.02 -14.85 0.90
C VAL A 55 -8.61 -15.26 1.33
N LEU A 56 -8.22 -14.97 2.58
CA LEU A 56 -6.88 -15.25 3.09
C LEU A 56 -6.57 -16.75 3.11
N ARG A 57 -7.51 -17.60 3.52
CA ARG A 57 -7.31 -19.06 3.60
C ARG A 57 -6.96 -19.70 2.26
N GLU A 58 -7.39 -19.10 1.15
CA GLU A 58 -7.13 -19.63 -0.19
C GLU A 58 -5.65 -19.54 -0.57
N TYR A 59 -4.96 -18.54 -0.04
CA TYR A 59 -3.52 -18.33 -0.26
C TYR A 59 -2.66 -18.83 0.91
N LEU A 60 -3.12 -18.64 2.14
CA LEU A 60 -2.38 -18.96 3.37
C LEU A 60 -2.73 -20.38 3.87
N THR A 61 -2.51 -21.37 3.02
CA THR A 61 -2.96 -22.75 3.23
C THR A 61 -2.20 -23.52 4.31
N ASP A 62 -1.09 -23.00 4.80
CA ASP A 62 -0.31 -23.52 5.92
C ASP A 62 -0.62 -22.80 7.26
N TYR A 63 -1.66 -21.94 7.28
CA TYR A 63 -2.18 -21.32 8.49
C TYR A 63 -3.44 -22.05 8.96
N ASP A 64 -3.63 -22.11 10.27
CA ASP A 64 -4.89 -22.59 10.86
C ASP A 64 -6.07 -21.67 10.45
N PRO A 65 -7.13 -22.19 9.82
CA PRO A 65 -8.31 -21.40 9.45
C PRO A 65 -8.95 -20.66 10.64
N ALA A 66 -8.95 -21.26 11.83
CA ALA A 66 -9.49 -20.62 13.04
C ALA A 66 -8.61 -19.44 13.49
N PHE A 67 -7.29 -19.53 13.31
CA PHE A 67 -6.40 -18.39 13.52
C PHE A 67 -6.71 -17.27 12.54
N LEU A 68 -6.84 -17.55 11.24
CA LEU A 68 -7.15 -16.53 10.22
C LEU A 68 -8.47 -15.82 10.53
N ALA A 69 -9.50 -16.56 10.95
CA ALA A 69 -10.79 -15.98 11.34
C ALA A 69 -10.68 -15.04 12.54
N ARG A 70 -9.96 -15.44 13.60
CA ARG A 70 -9.72 -14.59 14.78
C ARG A 70 -8.89 -13.36 14.40
N ALA A 71 -7.79 -13.53 13.68
CA ALA A 71 -6.91 -12.43 13.28
C ALA A 71 -7.65 -11.39 12.42
N ALA A 72 -8.50 -11.82 11.50
CA ALA A 72 -9.33 -10.94 10.70
C ALA A 72 -10.38 -10.20 11.55
N ALA A 73 -11.07 -10.89 12.46
CA ALA A 73 -12.07 -10.28 13.33
C ALA A 73 -11.46 -9.21 14.27
N GLU A 74 -10.31 -9.51 14.87
CA GLU A 74 -9.57 -8.58 15.71
C GLU A 74 -9.05 -7.37 14.94
N THR A 75 -8.59 -7.59 13.69
CA THR A 75 -8.01 -6.52 12.88
C THR A 75 -9.07 -5.58 12.33
N TYR A 76 -10.11 -6.12 11.71
CA TYR A 76 -11.11 -5.34 10.96
C TYR A 76 -12.38 -5.03 11.75
N GLY A 77 -12.35 -5.25 13.07
CA GLY A 77 -13.44 -4.96 13.98
C GLY A 77 -13.48 -3.50 14.43
N ALA A 78 -13.32 -3.28 15.74
CA ALA A 78 -13.46 -1.97 16.36
C ALA A 78 -12.52 -0.89 15.81
N ALA A 79 -11.29 -1.25 15.39
CA ALA A 79 -10.30 -0.32 14.86
C ALA A 79 -10.73 0.37 13.57
N PHE A 80 -11.64 -0.24 12.81
CA PHE A 80 -12.23 0.33 11.58
C PHE A 80 -13.64 0.90 11.81
N ALA A 81 -14.13 0.94 13.04
CA ALA A 81 -15.44 1.50 13.41
C ALA A 81 -16.61 0.99 12.53
N GLY A 82 -16.57 -0.27 12.11
CA GLY A 82 -17.57 -0.87 11.21
C GLY A 82 -17.52 -0.38 9.76
N LYS A 83 -16.46 0.33 9.36
CA LYS A 83 -16.30 0.89 8.02
C LYS A 83 -15.17 0.23 7.21
N ALA A 84 -14.77 -0.99 7.55
CA ALA A 84 -13.81 -1.71 6.73
C ALA A 84 -14.39 -1.97 5.33
N GLY A 85 -13.69 -1.48 4.29
CA GLY A 85 -14.14 -1.58 2.89
C GLY A 85 -15.39 -0.78 2.56
N PHE A 86 -15.66 0.34 3.26
CA PHE A 86 -16.86 1.16 3.06
C PHE A 86 -16.89 1.81 1.67
N LEU A 87 -18.02 1.68 0.98
CA LEU A 87 -18.26 2.23 -0.35
C LEU A 87 -19.23 3.42 -0.28
N ALA A 88 -18.76 4.61 -0.62
CA ALA A 88 -19.53 5.84 -0.67
C ALA A 88 -19.97 6.17 -2.10
N PRO A 89 -21.24 6.55 -2.35
CA PRO A 89 -21.65 7.08 -3.64
C PRO A 89 -21.04 8.49 -3.85
N VAL A 90 -20.64 8.80 -5.09
CA VAL A 90 -20.09 10.12 -5.43
C VAL A 90 -20.92 10.76 -6.53
N GLU A 91 -20.81 10.31 -7.78
CA GLU A 91 -21.51 10.88 -8.92
C GLU A 91 -22.00 9.79 -9.87
N GLY A 92 -23.31 9.72 -10.11
CA GLY A 92 -23.91 8.73 -11.03
C GLY A 92 -23.50 7.30 -10.67
N ASP A 93 -22.78 6.63 -11.57
CA ASP A 93 -22.23 5.29 -11.34
C ASP A 93 -20.76 5.30 -10.88
N THR A 94 -20.29 6.41 -10.30
CA THR A 94 -18.97 6.53 -9.70
C THR A 94 -19.06 6.46 -8.19
N TRP A 95 -18.21 5.62 -7.59
CA TRP A 95 -18.20 5.32 -6.17
C TRP A 95 -16.79 5.51 -5.60
N ALA A 96 -16.68 5.87 -4.34
CA ALA A 96 -15.42 5.92 -3.61
C ALA A 96 -15.33 4.76 -2.63
N LEU A 97 -14.32 3.91 -2.77
CA LEU A 97 -14.00 2.89 -1.78
C LEU A 97 -13.10 3.53 -0.73
N GLU A 98 -13.69 3.90 0.41
CA GLU A 98 -12.98 4.59 1.50
C GLU A 98 -12.14 3.62 2.33
N LEU A 99 -10.83 3.63 2.11
CA LEU A 99 -9.89 2.73 2.76
C LEU A 99 -9.13 3.39 3.93
N TRP A 100 -9.57 4.54 4.39
CA TRP A 100 -8.89 5.34 5.41
C TRP A 100 -9.60 5.38 6.78
N HIS A 101 -10.57 4.50 7.02
CA HIS A 101 -11.26 4.39 8.32
C HIS A 101 -10.50 3.58 9.37
N GLY A 102 -9.31 3.09 9.04
CA GLY A 102 -8.42 2.42 9.99
C GLY A 102 -7.71 3.40 10.94
N PRO A 103 -6.93 2.88 11.89
CA PRO A 103 -6.33 3.67 12.99
C PRO A 103 -5.38 4.77 12.51
N THR A 104 -4.71 4.59 11.38
CA THR A 104 -3.74 5.59 10.86
C THR A 104 -4.28 6.43 9.72
N CYS A 105 -5.56 6.26 9.37
CA CYS A 105 -6.27 7.00 8.34
C CYS A 105 -5.65 6.87 6.92
N ALA A 106 -5.17 5.66 6.58
CA ALA A 106 -4.68 5.32 5.25
C ALA A 106 -4.97 3.84 4.92
N PHE A 107 -5.11 3.49 3.63
CA PHE A 107 -5.38 2.12 3.17
C PHE A 107 -4.36 1.10 3.64
N LYS A 108 -3.17 1.55 4.00
CA LYS A 108 -2.07 0.70 4.48
C LYS A 108 -2.41 -0.04 5.75
N ASP A 109 -3.40 0.45 6.51
CA ASP A 109 -3.94 -0.20 7.71
C ASP A 109 -4.49 -1.61 7.40
N TYR A 110 -5.13 -1.79 6.24
CA TYR A 110 -5.71 -3.09 5.88
C TYR A 110 -4.69 -4.22 5.87
N ALA A 111 -3.47 -3.92 5.48
CA ALA A 111 -2.39 -4.90 5.49
C ALA A 111 -1.55 -4.83 6.78
N LEU A 112 -1.18 -3.63 7.23
CA LEU A 112 -0.21 -3.48 8.32
C LEU A 112 -0.79 -3.72 9.71
N GLN A 113 -2.11 -3.69 9.89
CA GLN A 113 -2.75 -4.12 11.14
C GLN A 113 -2.88 -5.67 11.23
N LEU A 114 -2.91 -6.37 10.08
CA LEU A 114 -2.99 -7.83 10.05
C LEU A 114 -1.61 -8.49 9.95
N MET A 115 -0.68 -7.93 9.20
CA MET A 115 0.62 -8.52 8.89
C MET A 115 1.45 -8.93 10.12
N PRO A 116 1.48 -8.18 11.24
CA PRO A 116 2.18 -8.62 12.45
C PRO A 116 1.66 -9.95 13.00
N LYS A 117 0.34 -10.15 13.01
CA LYS A 117 -0.30 -11.40 13.43
C LYS A 117 0.10 -12.54 12.50
N LEU A 118 0.06 -12.30 11.19
CA LEU A 118 0.49 -13.28 10.18
C LEU A 118 1.98 -13.63 10.33
N LEU A 119 2.84 -12.66 10.62
CA LEU A 119 4.27 -12.87 10.81
C LEU A 119 4.57 -13.74 12.04
N VAL A 120 3.92 -13.44 13.17
CA VAL A 120 4.10 -14.22 14.41
C VAL A 120 3.63 -15.67 14.22
N GLU A 121 2.46 -15.87 13.60
CA GLU A 121 1.96 -17.22 13.32
C GLU A 121 2.81 -17.95 12.29
N ALA A 122 3.31 -17.28 11.26
CA ALA A 122 4.24 -17.84 10.30
C ALA A 122 5.51 -18.37 10.97
N LYS A 123 6.08 -17.60 11.89
CA LYS A 123 7.25 -18.04 12.66
C LYS A 123 6.93 -19.27 13.49
N ARG A 124 5.76 -19.31 14.12
CA ARG A 124 5.29 -20.48 14.88
C ARG A 124 5.16 -21.71 13.98
N ASN A 125 4.54 -21.57 12.81
CA ASN A 125 4.37 -22.66 11.83
C ASN A 125 5.72 -23.21 11.35
N LEU A 126 6.75 -22.37 11.30
CA LEU A 126 8.11 -22.73 10.87
C LEU A 126 9.03 -23.15 12.01
N GLY A 127 8.57 -23.15 13.26
CA GLY A 127 9.38 -23.43 14.44
C GLY A 127 10.51 -22.41 14.67
N ARG A 128 10.33 -21.17 14.22
CA ARG A 128 11.34 -20.10 14.33
C ARG A 128 11.19 -19.32 15.63
N THR A 129 12.30 -19.06 16.30
CA THR A 129 12.35 -18.40 17.61
C THR A 129 13.18 -17.12 17.62
N GLU A 130 13.91 -16.84 16.53
CA GLU A 130 14.70 -15.61 16.40
C GLU A 130 13.82 -14.36 16.49
N LYS A 131 14.34 -13.26 17.04
CA LYS A 131 13.70 -11.95 16.94
C LYS A 131 13.68 -11.45 15.50
N THR A 132 12.65 -10.71 15.13
CA THR A 132 12.56 -10.07 13.81
C THR A 132 12.81 -8.57 13.97
N LEU A 133 13.81 -8.03 13.29
CA LEU A 133 14.04 -6.59 13.17
C LEU A 133 13.48 -6.11 11.84
N ILE A 134 12.48 -5.25 11.90
CA ILE A 134 11.84 -4.65 10.73
C ILE A 134 12.44 -3.26 10.51
N LEU A 135 13.00 -3.03 9.32
CA LEU A 135 13.47 -1.73 8.89
C LEU A 135 12.55 -1.18 7.80
N VAL A 136 12.08 0.05 7.97
CA VAL A 136 11.15 0.71 7.04
C VAL A 136 11.67 2.08 6.66
N ALA A 137 11.98 2.29 5.39
CA ALA A 137 12.07 3.64 4.83
C ALA A 137 10.69 4.07 4.34
N THR A 138 10.27 5.29 4.66
CA THR A 138 8.91 5.77 4.39
C THR A 138 8.86 7.23 3.99
N SER A 139 7.85 7.59 3.18
CA SER A 139 7.41 8.97 2.93
C SER A 139 6.31 9.44 3.90
N GLY A 140 5.94 8.63 4.91
CA GLY A 140 4.94 8.96 5.94
C GLY A 140 3.99 7.82 6.26
N ASP A 141 2.97 7.57 5.45
CA ASP A 141 1.86 6.65 5.75
C ASP A 141 2.28 5.21 6.05
N THR A 142 3.23 4.67 5.26
CA THR A 142 3.69 3.28 5.48
C THR A 142 4.41 3.14 6.82
N GLY A 143 5.24 4.12 7.17
CA GLY A 143 5.94 4.13 8.45
C GLY A 143 4.98 4.16 9.62
N LYS A 144 4.01 5.09 9.60
CA LYS A 144 3.01 5.17 10.68
C LYS A 144 2.18 3.90 10.78
N ALA A 145 1.67 3.38 9.67
CA ALA A 145 0.85 2.16 9.71
C ALA A 145 1.65 0.93 10.18
N ALA A 146 2.95 0.85 9.83
CA ALA A 146 3.82 -0.20 10.33
C ALA A 146 4.10 -0.05 11.83
N LEU A 147 4.44 1.14 12.30
CA LEU A 147 4.63 1.42 13.72
C LEU A 147 3.38 1.06 14.53
N ASP A 148 2.21 1.43 14.04
CA ASP A 148 0.94 1.17 14.72
C ASP A 148 0.61 -0.33 14.77
N GLY A 149 0.86 -1.07 13.69
CA GLY A 149 0.59 -2.50 13.65
C GLY A 149 1.59 -3.34 14.45
N TYR A 150 2.87 -2.94 14.47
CA TYR A 150 3.94 -3.71 15.08
C TYR A 150 4.28 -3.30 16.51
N HIS A 151 3.69 -2.20 17.06
CA HIS A 151 4.00 -1.80 18.44
C HIS A 151 3.62 -2.91 19.42
N ASP A 152 4.51 -3.16 20.37
CA ASP A 152 4.38 -4.16 21.43
C ASP A 152 4.11 -5.61 20.94
N VAL A 153 4.45 -5.92 19.67
CA VAL A 153 4.35 -7.29 19.16
C VAL A 153 5.53 -8.12 19.66
N PRO A 154 5.27 -9.22 20.40
CA PRO A 154 6.34 -10.02 20.97
C PRO A 154 7.30 -10.59 19.93
N GLY A 155 8.61 -10.46 20.18
CA GLY A 155 9.67 -10.98 19.31
C GLY A 155 9.85 -10.21 18.00
N VAL A 156 9.31 -9.00 17.91
CA VAL A 156 9.49 -8.08 16.78
C VAL A 156 10.03 -6.75 17.31
N GLU A 157 10.99 -6.19 16.62
CA GLU A 157 11.49 -4.83 16.77
C GLU A 157 11.31 -4.10 15.45
N ILE A 158 10.97 -2.81 15.50
CA ILE A 158 10.78 -2.01 14.29
C ILE A 158 11.48 -0.65 14.38
N ALA A 159 12.26 -0.32 13.35
CA ALA A 159 12.84 1.00 13.17
C ALA A 159 12.36 1.63 11.86
N VAL A 160 11.85 2.85 11.96
CA VAL A 160 11.31 3.61 10.83
C VAL A 160 12.18 4.82 10.54
N PHE A 161 12.50 5.01 9.28
CA PHE A 161 13.35 6.08 8.76
C PHE A 161 12.56 6.93 7.77
N TYR A 162 12.44 8.23 8.04
CA TYR A 162 11.73 9.16 7.16
C TYR A 162 12.62 10.38 6.82
N PRO A 163 12.52 10.95 5.60
CA PRO A 163 13.37 12.06 5.20
C PRO A 163 12.99 13.36 5.92
N THR A 164 13.99 14.16 6.29
CA THR A 164 13.75 15.51 6.82
C THR A 164 13.05 16.37 5.78
N GLY A 165 11.88 16.93 6.13
CA GLY A 165 11.10 17.79 5.23
C GLY A 165 10.37 17.06 4.08
N GLY A 166 10.30 15.71 4.11
CA GLY A 166 9.63 14.89 3.10
C GLY A 166 8.22 14.45 3.46
N THR A 167 7.75 14.69 4.69
CA THR A 167 6.43 14.31 5.21
C THR A 167 5.62 15.55 5.59
N SER A 168 4.28 15.46 5.63
CA SER A 168 3.46 16.48 6.27
C SER A 168 3.73 16.49 7.78
N GLU A 169 3.43 17.60 8.45
CA GLU A 169 3.57 17.69 9.91
C GLU A 169 2.70 16.66 10.63
N ILE A 170 1.50 16.40 10.12
CA ILE A 170 0.62 15.37 10.65
C ILE A 170 1.23 13.98 10.53
N GLN A 171 1.79 13.62 9.37
CA GLN A 171 2.46 12.34 9.17
C GLN A 171 3.70 12.21 10.08
N ARG A 172 4.48 13.27 10.22
CA ARG A 172 5.65 13.31 11.10
C ARG A 172 5.25 13.04 12.55
N LEU A 173 4.26 13.77 13.05
CA LEU A 173 3.77 13.61 14.42
C LEU A 173 3.11 12.25 14.66
N GLN A 174 2.41 11.69 13.66
CA GLN A 174 1.91 10.32 13.78
C GLN A 174 3.03 9.32 14.10
N MET A 175 4.23 9.51 13.54
CA MET A 175 5.39 8.66 13.80
C MET A 175 6.13 9.07 15.07
N ALA A 176 6.45 10.36 15.24
CA ALA A 176 7.23 10.88 16.36
C ALA A 176 6.57 10.69 17.74
N THR A 177 5.23 10.58 17.78
CA THR A 177 4.47 10.36 19.02
C THR A 177 4.06 8.89 19.24
N GLN A 178 4.53 7.95 18.38
CA GLN A 178 4.17 6.54 18.49
C GLN A 178 4.57 5.95 19.84
N GLN A 179 3.66 5.18 20.44
CA GLN A 179 3.90 4.44 21.68
C GLN A 179 4.38 3.01 21.35
N GLY A 180 4.92 2.34 22.35
CA GLY A 180 5.42 0.95 22.28
C GLY A 180 6.89 0.88 22.68
N ASP A 181 7.30 -0.24 23.28
CA ASP A 181 8.66 -0.43 23.78
C ASP A 181 9.61 -1.00 22.73
N ASN A 182 9.07 -1.53 21.64
CA ASN A 182 9.79 -2.19 20.54
C ASN A 182 9.88 -1.33 19.28
N VAL A 183 9.59 -0.03 19.37
CA VAL A 183 9.55 0.87 18.21
C VAL A 183 10.62 1.95 18.30
N ALA A 184 11.24 2.29 17.17
CA ALA A 184 12.18 3.40 17.03
C ALA A 184 11.87 4.18 15.74
N VAL A 185 12.07 5.51 15.79
CA VAL A 185 11.80 6.41 14.66
C VAL A 185 12.95 7.40 14.52
N TYR A 186 13.44 7.55 13.30
CA TYR A 186 14.55 8.45 12.99
C TYR A 186 14.23 9.31 11.77
N ALA A 187 14.45 10.60 11.90
CA ALA A 187 14.52 11.48 10.74
C ALA A 187 15.89 11.32 10.07
N VAL A 188 15.91 11.18 8.75
CA VAL A 188 17.14 11.01 7.96
C VAL A 188 17.40 12.28 7.16
N ARG A 189 18.62 12.84 7.24
CA ARG A 189 19.03 13.98 6.42
C ARG A 189 19.03 13.57 4.95
N GLY A 190 18.34 14.36 4.12
CA GLY A 190 18.20 14.09 2.70
C GLY A 190 16.75 13.84 2.29
N ASN A 191 16.57 13.12 1.19
CA ASN A 191 15.27 12.80 0.61
C ASN A 191 14.87 11.33 0.89
N PHE A 192 13.74 10.92 0.34
CA PHE A 192 13.25 9.53 0.51
C PHE A 192 14.20 8.48 -0.08
N ASP A 193 14.85 8.78 -1.21
CA ASP A 193 15.78 7.84 -1.86
C ASP A 193 17.04 7.63 -1.01
N ASP A 194 17.48 8.65 -0.26
CA ASP A 194 18.60 8.55 0.66
C ASP A 194 18.28 7.58 1.81
N ALA A 195 17.12 7.75 2.45
CA ALA A 195 16.65 6.86 3.51
C ALA A 195 16.45 5.42 2.98
N GLN A 196 15.83 5.26 1.81
CA GLN A 196 15.60 3.95 1.19
C GLN A 196 16.91 3.26 0.81
N THR A 197 17.87 4.01 0.28
CA THR A 197 19.20 3.48 -0.08
C THR A 197 19.96 3.02 1.17
N GLY A 198 19.90 3.80 2.26
CA GLY A 198 20.49 3.41 3.54
C GLY A 198 19.91 2.09 4.06
N VAL A 199 18.60 1.94 4.06
CA VAL A 199 17.93 0.69 4.46
C VAL A 199 18.32 -0.48 3.53
N LYS A 200 18.32 -0.27 2.21
CA LYS A 200 18.72 -1.31 1.24
C LYS A 200 20.18 -1.77 1.45
N ARG A 201 21.11 -0.87 1.80
CA ARG A 201 22.49 -1.22 2.12
C ARG A 201 22.56 -2.17 3.32
N VAL A 202 21.77 -1.92 4.38
CA VAL A 202 21.70 -2.82 5.54
C VAL A 202 21.22 -4.21 5.14
N PHE A 203 20.19 -4.33 4.30
CA PHE A 203 19.69 -5.61 3.81
C PHE A 203 20.70 -6.36 2.93
N ALA A 204 21.53 -5.65 2.17
CA ALA A 204 22.54 -6.23 1.29
C ALA A 204 23.86 -6.59 2.00
N ASP A 205 24.07 -6.09 3.21
CA ASP A 205 25.32 -6.26 3.94
C ASP A 205 25.34 -7.60 4.71
N LYS A 206 26.16 -8.52 4.23
CA LYS A 206 26.33 -9.86 4.85
C LYS A 206 26.91 -9.80 6.25
N GLN A 207 27.80 -8.84 6.53
CA GLN A 207 28.41 -8.70 7.86
C GLN A 207 27.39 -8.26 8.89
N ILE A 208 26.50 -7.33 8.52
CA ILE A 208 25.37 -6.92 9.37
C ILE A 208 24.44 -8.11 9.61
N ALA A 209 24.09 -8.86 8.56
CA ALA A 209 23.23 -10.03 8.68
C ALA A 209 23.84 -11.10 9.60
N GLU A 210 25.15 -11.37 9.53
CA GLU A 210 25.88 -12.31 10.39
C GLU A 210 25.92 -11.82 11.85
N GLN A 211 26.20 -10.53 12.10
CA GLN A 211 26.20 -9.96 13.44
C GLN A 211 24.81 -10.04 14.11
N LEU A 212 23.75 -9.75 13.37
CA LEU A 212 22.37 -9.88 13.85
C LEU A 212 22.02 -11.35 14.11
N ALA A 213 22.40 -12.26 13.21
CA ALA A 213 22.18 -13.70 13.39
C ALA A 213 22.89 -14.22 14.63
N GLY A 214 24.12 -13.75 14.93
CA GLY A 214 24.84 -14.07 16.16
C GLY A 214 24.11 -13.64 17.45
N ARG A 215 23.21 -12.68 17.35
CA ARG A 215 22.32 -12.20 18.44
C ARG A 215 20.92 -12.83 18.37
N ASN A 216 20.71 -13.84 17.54
CA ASN A 216 19.42 -14.45 17.25
C ASN A 216 18.38 -13.44 16.71
N ILE A 217 18.79 -12.52 15.84
CA ILE A 217 17.95 -11.51 15.20
C ILE A 217 17.99 -11.72 13.68
N ARG A 218 16.84 -11.59 13.01
CA ARG A 218 16.73 -11.59 11.54
C ARG A 218 16.09 -10.31 11.05
N LEU A 219 16.62 -9.79 9.95
CA LEU A 219 16.00 -8.67 9.22
C LEU A 219 14.75 -9.12 8.48
N SER A 220 13.74 -8.26 8.48
CA SER A 220 12.55 -8.38 7.63
C SER A 220 12.07 -7.00 7.20
N SER A 221 11.18 -6.96 6.22
CA SER A 221 10.63 -5.71 5.68
C SER A 221 9.12 -5.70 5.76
N ALA A 222 8.56 -4.59 6.23
CA ALA A 222 7.13 -4.30 6.17
C ALA A 222 6.72 -3.54 4.89
N ASN A 223 7.60 -3.42 3.91
CA ASN A 223 7.31 -2.76 2.63
C ASN A 223 6.34 -3.57 1.76
N SER A 224 5.79 -2.95 0.73
CA SER A 224 4.78 -3.55 -0.16
C SER A 224 5.25 -4.77 -0.96
N ILE A 225 6.55 -5.06 -0.96
CA ILE A 225 7.14 -6.26 -1.59
C ILE A 225 6.80 -7.55 -0.85
N ASN A 226 6.53 -7.50 0.45
CA ASN A 226 6.15 -8.68 1.22
C ASN A 226 4.74 -9.16 0.84
N TRP A 227 4.57 -10.48 0.64
CA TRP A 227 3.27 -11.08 0.33
C TRP A 227 2.20 -10.79 1.39
N GLY A 228 2.58 -10.75 2.66
CA GLY A 228 1.70 -10.38 3.77
C GLY A 228 1.13 -8.95 3.68
N ARG A 229 1.74 -8.09 2.84
CA ARG A 229 1.22 -6.76 2.52
C ARG A 229 0.22 -6.78 1.37
N LEU A 230 0.35 -7.72 0.44
CA LEU A 230 -0.49 -7.76 -0.75
C LEU A 230 -1.79 -8.52 -0.50
N VAL A 231 -1.72 -9.70 0.09
CA VAL A 231 -2.88 -10.60 0.21
C VAL A 231 -4.08 -9.99 0.95
N PRO A 232 -3.93 -9.18 2.03
CA PRO A 232 -5.09 -8.57 2.69
C PRO A 232 -5.81 -7.52 1.83
N GLN A 233 -5.11 -6.95 0.85
CA GLN A 233 -5.66 -5.93 -0.02
C GLN A 233 -6.63 -6.50 -1.07
N ILE A 234 -6.58 -7.79 -1.35
CA ILE A 234 -7.51 -8.46 -2.27
C ILE A 234 -8.96 -8.33 -1.76
N VAL A 235 -9.15 -8.35 -0.45
CA VAL A 235 -10.44 -8.42 0.23
C VAL A 235 -11.34 -7.24 -0.07
N TYR A 236 -10.82 -6.02 -0.07
CA TYR A 236 -11.65 -4.84 -0.23
C TYR A 236 -12.21 -4.67 -1.66
N TYR A 237 -11.65 -5.33 -2.67
CA TYR A 237 -12.26 -5.41 -4.00
C TYR A 237 -13.54 -6.24 -3.97
N PHE A 238 -13.53 -7.37 -3.25
CA PHE A 238 -14.74 -8.17 -3.01
C PHE A 238 -15.77 -7.38 -2.19
N ALA A 239 -15.33 -6.63 -1.16
CA ALA A 239 -16.20 -5.82 -0.34
C ALA A 239 -16.90 -4.69 -1.13
N ALA A 240 -16.19 -4.05 -2.05
CA ALA A 240 -16.78 -3.05 -2.94
C ALA A 240 -17.82 -3.67 -3.87
N TYR A 241 -17.49 -4.79 -4.49
CA TYR A 241 -18.43 -5.51 -5.37
C TYR A 241 -19.69 -5.97 -4.62
N ALA A 242 -19.52 -6.53 -3.41
CA ALA A 242 -20.62 -6.96 -2.55
C ALA A 242 -21.58 -5.82 -2.21
N GLN A 243 -21.06 -4.63 -1.93
CA GLN A 243 -21.88 -3.45 -1.62
C GLN A 243 -22.64 -2.95 -2.86
N LEU A 244 -22.03 -3.00 -4.05
CA LEU A 244 -22.73 -2.67 -5.31
C LEU A 244 -23.84 -3.67 -5.61
N LEU A 245 -23.63 -4.97 -5.40
CA LEU A 245 -24.67 -6.00 -5.49
C LEU A 245 -25.82 -5.73 -4.52
N LYS A 246 -25.50 -5.48 -3.25
CA LYS A 246 -26.49 -5.18 -2.20
C LYS A 246 -27.30 -3.93 -2.51
N ALA A 247 -26.67 -2.93 -3.13
CA ALA A 247 -27.30 -1.68 -3.55
C ALA A 247 -28.09 -1.83 -4.88
N GLY A 248 -28.10 -2.99 -5.52
CA GLY A 248 -28.78 -3.23 -6.80
C GLY A 248 -28.17 -2.44 -7.98
N LYS A 249 -26.87 -2.09 -7.88
CA LYS A 249 -26.18 -1.34 -8.92
C LYS A 249 -25.53 -2.23 -9.97
N VAL A 250 -25.32 -3.48 -9.64
CA VAL A 250 -24.86 -4.56 -10.54
C VAL A 250 -25.63 -5.83 -10.22
N ALA A 251 -25.78 -6.71 -11.21
CA ALA A 251 -26.13 -8.10 -11.01
C ALA A 251 -24.87 -8.96 -10.86
N MET A 252 -25.02 -10.19 -10.34
CA MET A 252 -23.89 -11.11 -10.23
C MET A 252 -23.32 -11.42 -11.61
N GLY A 253 -22.04 -11.18 -11.80
CA GLY A 253 -21.33 -11.34 -13.07
C GLY A 253 -21.15 -10.06 -13.87
N ASP A 254 -21.87 -8.99 -13.54
CA ASP A 254 -21.68 -7.69 -14.20
C ASP A 254 -20.29 -7.12 -13.85
N PRO A 255 -19.57 -6.55 -14.83
CA PRO A 255 -18.24 -6.02 -14.59
C PRO A 255 -18.28 -4.70 -13.80
N VAL A 256 -17.28 -4.51 -12.94
CA VAL A 256 -17.00 -3.25 -12.22
C VAL A 256 -15.58 -2.81 -12.54
N ASP A 257 -15.41 -1.54 -12.91
CA ASP A 257 -14.08 -0.95 -13.12
C ASP A 257 -13.56 -0.33 -11.82
N PHE A 258 -12.25 -0.46 -11.60
CA PHE A 258 -11.60 0.11 -10.43
C PHE A 258 -10.48 1.06 -10.86
N CYS A 259 -10.50 2.29 -10.35
CA CYS A 259 -9.44 3.26 -10.54
C CYS A 259 -8.63 3.42 -9.25
N VAL A 260 -7.33 3.19 -9.35
CA VAL A 260 -6.44 3.05 -8.19
C VAL A 260 -5.33 4.08 -8.26
N PRO A 261 -5.20 4.98 -7.26
CA PRO A 261 -4.04 5.85 -7.16
C PRO A 261 -2.81 4.98 -6.89
N THR A 262 -1.87 4.96 -7.84
CA THR A 262 -0.86 3.91 -7.91
C THR A 262 0.56 4.46 -7.80
N GLY A 263 1.30 3.95 -6.82
CA GLY A 263 2.75 4.10 -6.70
C GLY A 263 3.44 2.74 -6.88
N ASN A 264 3.64 1.99 -5.79
CA ASN A 264 4.35 0.70 -5.80
C ASN A 264 3.56 -0.48 -6.42
N PHE A 265 2.45 -0.23 -7.07
CA PHE A 265 1.62 -1.21 -7.80
C PHE A 265 0.98 -2.31 -6.92
N GLY A 266 1.14 -2.25 -5.61
CA GLY A 266 0.61 -3.29 -4.70
C GLY A 266 -0.91 -3.32 -4.65
N ASP A 267 -1.52 -2.16 -4.48
CA ASP A 267 -2.96 -1.98 -4.37
C ASP A 267 -3.69 -2.44 -5.64
N ILE A 268 -3.33 -1.89 -6.80
CA ILE A 268 -3.96 -2.25 -8.08
C ILE A 268 -3.70 -3.72 -8.45
N LEU A 269 -2.53 -4.26 -8.08
CA LEU A 269 -2.22 -5.68 -8.28
C LEU A 269 -3.12 -6.58 -7.44
N ALA A 270 -3.51 -6.17 -6.24
CA ALA A 270 -4.50 -6.88 -5.43
C ALA A 270 -5.85 -6.99 -6.15
N GLY A 271 -6.26 -5.95 -6.90
CA GLY A 271 -7.42 -6.00 -7.81
C GLY A 271 -7.24 -7.01 -8.94
N TYR A 272 -6.04 -7.13 -9.49
CA TYR A 272 -5.72 -8.16 -10.47
C TYR A 272 -5.86 -9.57 -9.87
N TYR A 273 -5.38 -9.80 -8.63
CA TYR A 273 -5.59 -11.07 -7.94
C TYR A 273 -7.08 -11.35 -7.70
N ALA A 274 -7.86 -10.36 -7.28
CA ALA A 274 -9.30 -10.49 -7.12
C ALA A 274 -10.00 -10.93 -8.44
N LYS A 275 -9.63 -10.29 -9.57
CA LYS A 275 -10.08 -10.68 -10.92
C LYS A 275 -9.73 -12.13 -11.22
N ARG A 276 -8.49 -12.54 -10.95
CA ARG A 276 -8.01 -13.89 -11.22
C ARG A 276 -8.63 -14.94 -10.29
N MET A 277 -9.20 -14.54 -9.15
CA MET A 277 -10.01 -15.38 -8.25
C MET A 277 -11.48 -15.52 -8.71
N GLY A 278 -11.89 -14.83 -9.76
CA GLY A 278 -13.23 -14.90 -10.33
C GLY A 278 -14.12 -13.69 -10.06
N LEU A 279 -13.62 -12.66 -9.30
CA LEU A 279 -14.39 -11.43 -9.13
C LEU A 279 -14.60 -10.74 -10.48
N PRO A 280 -15.83 -10.27 -10.82
CA PRO A 280 -16.12 -9.62 -12.10
C PRO A 280 -15.51 -8.21 -12.18
N VAL A 281 -14.19 -8.14 -12.15
CA VAL A 281 -13.44 -6.91 -12.38
C VAL A 281 -13.37 -6.66 -13.89
N GLY A 282 -13.87 -5.51 -14.33
CA GLY A 282 -13.77 -5.08 -15.72
C GLY A 282 -12.34 -4.63 -16.03
N ARG A 283 -12.09 -3.33 -15.84
CA ARG A 283 -10.77 -2.72 -15.99
C ARG A 283 -10.18 -2.31 -14.65
N LEU A 284 -8.87 -2.39 -14.56
CA LEU A 284 -8.06 -1.79 -13.51
C LEU A 284 -7.36 -0.56 -14.09
N VAL A 285 -7.75 0.61 -13.62
CA VAL A 285 -7.24 1.88 -14.12
C VAL A 285 -6.13 2.36 -13.21
N CYS A 286 -4.90 2.35 -13.72
CA CYS A 286 -3.72 2.81 -13.01
C CYS A 286 -3.63 4.34 -13.09
N ALA A 287 -3.87 5.02 -11.98
CA ALA A 287 -3.79 6.46 -11.89
C ALA A 287 -2.44 6.89 -11.30
N SER A 288 -1.67 7.65 -12.06
CA SER A 288 -0.38 8.21 -11.65
C SER A 288 -0.50 9.71 -11.36
N ASN A 289 0.36 10.23 -10.48
CA ASN A 289 0.59 11.67 -10.40
C ASN A 289 1.62 12.10 -11.48
N LYS A 290 2.20 13.27 -11.35
CA LYS A 290 3.22 13.79 -12.28
C LYS A 290 4.42 12.86 -12.46
N ASN A 291 4.72 11.98 -11.51
CA ASN A 291 5.68 10.89 -11.64
C ASN A 291 5.04 9.71 -12.40
N ASN A 292 4.75 9.90 -13.67
CA ASN A 292 3.87 9.06 -14.49
C ASN A 292 4.56 7.87 -15.16
N VAL A 293 5.61 7.31 -14.57
CA VAL A 293 6.38 6.18 -15.13
C VAL A 293 5.50 4.96 -15.47
N LEU A 294 4.50 4.67 -14.66
CA LEU A 294 3.55 3.57 -14.91
C LEU A 294 2.63 3.87 -16.09
N THR A 295 2.16 5.11 -16.24
CA THR A 295 1.33 5.53 -17.37
C THR A 295 2.10 5.36 -18.68
N ASP A 296 3.35 5.81 -18.72
CA ASP A 296 4.19 5.64 -19.90
C ASP A 296 4.43 4.15 -20.21
N PHE A 297 4.75 3.35 -19.20
CA PHE A 297 4.96 1.92 -19.35
C PHE A 297 3.70 1.18 -19.87
N LEU A 298 2.54 1.43 -19.27
CA LEU A 298 1.30 0.77 -19.67
C LEU A 298 0.82 1.15 -21.08
N ASN A 299 1.22 2.33 -21.56
CA ASN A 299 0.93 2.77 -22.93
C ASN A 299 1.94 2.25 -23.96
N THR A 300 3.22 2.15 -23.60
CA THR A 300 4.29 1.95 -24.57
C THR A 300 5.06 0.64 -24.44
N GLY A 301 4.94 -0.04 -23.28
CA GLY A 301 5.79 -1.19 -22.94
C GLY A 301 7.21 -0.83 -22.54
N VAL A 302 7.57 0.47 -22.53
CA VAL A 302 8.89 0.95 -22.14
C VAL A 302 8.84 1.50 -20.71
N TYR A 303 9.60 0.90 -19.82
CA TYR A 303 9.78 1.37 -18.45
C TYR A 303 11.09 2.15 -18.33
N THR A 304 11.02 3.40 -17.86
CA THR A 304 12.20 4.26 -17.70
C THR A 304 12.19 4.91 -16.32
N ALA A 305 13.06 4.43 -15.42
CA ALA A 305 13.23 4.96 -14.06
C ALA A 305 14.18 6.17 -14.01
N ARG A 306 15.13 6.28 -14.93
CA ARG A 306 16.07 7.43 -15.01
C ARG A 306 15.41 8.61 -15.69
N ARG A 307 14.62 9.35 -14.93
CA ARG A 307 13.86 10.53 -15.38
C ARG A 307 13.78 11.57 -14.25
N ALA A 308 13.25 12.75 -14.54
CA ALA A 308 13.04 13.78 -13.52
C ALA A 308 12.09 13.25 -12.42
N PHE A 309 12.42 13.52 -11.19
CA PHE A 309 11.58 13.25 -10.02
C PHE A 309 10.88 14.55 -9.62
N PHE A 310 9.58 14.47 -9.37
CA PHE A 310 8.76 15.60 -8.94
C PHE A 310 8.22 15.35 -7.54
N LYS A 311 8.43 16.29 -6.64
CA LYS A 311 7.74 16.31 -5.34
C LYS A 311 6.33 16.86 -5.57
N THR A 312 5.32 16.07 -5.25
CA THR A 312 3.91 16.42 -5.49
C THR A 312 3.11 16.54 -4.19
N SER A 313 1.85 16.94 -4.31
CA SER A 313 0.90 16.94 -3.20
C SER A 313 0.41 15.54 -2.80
N SER A 314 0.73 14.51 -3.60
CA SER A 314 0.38 13.10 -3.36
C SER A 314 1.63 12.23 -3.13
N PRO A 315 2.38 12.43 -2.02
CA PRO A 315 3.73 11.92 -1.83
C PRO A 315 3.84 10.38 -1.79
N SER A 316 2.79 9.66 -1.48
CA SER A 316 2.82 8.18 -1.51
C SER A 316 2.91 7.61 -2.93
N MET A 317 2.68 8.44 -3.95
CA MET A 317 2.79 8.10 -5.37
C MET A 317 4.07 8.66 -6.00
N ASP A 318 4.90 9.41 -5.26
CA ASP A 318 6.16 9.97 -5.73
C ASP A 318 7.22 8.88 -5.79
N ILE A 319 7.18 8.09 -6.86
CA ILE A 319 8.12 6.98 -7.10
C ILE A 319 8.55 6.93 -8.57
N LEU A 320 9.75 6.44 -8.81
CA LEU A 320 10.27 6.14 -10.15
C LEU A 320 10.48 4.63 -10.37
N VAL A 321 10.53 3.83 -9.30
CA VAL A 321 10.61 2.36 -9.38
C VAL A 321 9.39 1.76 -8.66
N SER A 322 8.50 1.16 -9.45
CA SER A 322 7.27 0.54 -8.98
C SER A 322 7.51 -0.95 -8.70
N SER A 323 7.69 -1.31 -7.44
CA SER A 323 8.24 -2.61 -7.04
C SER A 323 7.34 -3.81 -7.37
N ASN A 324 6.01 -3.69 -7.22
CA ASN A 324 5.13 -4.85 -7.46
C ASN A 324 4.75 -5.06 -8.93
N LEU A 325 5.14 -4.17 -9.83
CA LEU A 325 4.97 -4.38 -11.27
C LEU A 325 5.68 -5.66 -11.73
N GLU A 326 6.78 -6.03 -11.08
CA GLU A 326 7.49 -7.27 -11.30
C GLU A 326 6.60 -8.51 -11.16
N ARG A 327 5.68 -8.52 -10.19
CA ARG A 327 4.71 -9.62 -10.03
C ARG A 327 3.75 -9.72 -11.21
N LEU A 328 3.27 -8.58 -11.73
CA LEU A 328 2.43 -8.58 -12.92
C LEU A 328 3.20 -9.12 -14.13
N LEU A 329 4.45 -8.68 -14.33
CA LEU A 329 5.29 -9.17 -15.42
C LEU A 329 5.45 -10.69 -15.36
N TYR A 330 5.71 -11.25 -14.17
CA TYR A 330 5.80 -12.69 -14.00
C TYR A 330 4.50 -13.41 -14.37
N HIS A 331 3.36 -12.90 -13.92
CA HIS A 331 2.06 -13.54 -14.21
C HIS A 331 1.67 -13.46 -15.69
N VAL A 332 2.09 -12.43 -16.40
CA VAL A 332 1.76 -12.24 -17.82
C VAL A 332 2.74 -13.00 -18.71
N THR A 333 4.04 -13.00 -18.40
CA THR A 333 5.06 -13.67 -19.19
C THR A 333 5.14 -15.17 -18.91
N GLY A 334 4.81 -15.59 -17.68
CA GLY A 334 4.99 -16.97 -17.20
C GLY A 334 6.47 -17.38 -17.12
N SER A 335 7.41 -16.43 -17.11
CA SER A 335 8.85 -16.68 -17.20
C SER A 335 9.65 -15.90 -16.16
N ASP A 336 10.23 -16.62 -15.23
CA ASP A 336 11.17 -16.10 -14.22
C ASP A 336 12.46 -15.57 -14.86
N THR A 337 12.96 -16.27 -15.85
CA THR A 337 14.17 -15.88 -16.60
C THR A 337 13.99 -14.56 -17.34
N GLU A 338 12.82 -14.34 -17.96
CA GLU A 338 12.50 -13.07 -18.63
C GLU A 338 12.40 -11.95 -17.59
N VAL A 339 11.70 -12.17 -16.49
CA VAL A 339 11.57 -11.18 -15.42
C VAL A 339 12.93 -10.85 -14.80
N ALA A 340 13.75 -11.86 -14.53
CA ALA A 340 15.12 -11.65 -14.03
C ALA A 340 15.94 -10.78 -14.97
N ALA A 341 15.86 -11.02 -16.29
CA ALA A 341 16.54 -10.23 -17.29
C ALA A 341 16.04 -8.78 -17.35
N LEU A 342 14.71 -8.56 -17.27
CA LEU A 342 14.12 -7.20 -17.24
C LEU A 342 14.57 -6.44 -15.99
N MET A 343 14.58 -7.07 -14.82
CA MET A 343 15.02 -6.44 -13.57
C MET A 343 16.52 -6.17 -13.55
N ALA A 344 17.34 -7.07 -14.07
CA ALA A 344 18.78 -6.83 -14.25
C ALA A 344 19.03 -5.62 -15.17
N ARG A 345 18.28 -5.51 -16.27
CA ARG A 345 18.39 -4.39 -17.20
C ARG A 345 17.94 -3.07 -16.54
N LEU A 346 16.85 -3.09 -15.76
CA LEU A 346 16.42 -1.92 -14.98
C LEU A 346 17.53 -1.42 -14.04
N ASN A 347 18.17 -2.34 -13.32
CA ASN A 347 19.26 -1.99 -12.40
C ASN A 347 20.49 -1.42 -13.12
N GLN A 348 20.85 -1.95 -14.29
CA GLN A 348 22.04 -1.54 -15.04
C GLN A 348 21.82 -0.23 -15.81
N THR A 349 20.71 -0.14 -16.54
CA THR A 349 20.46 0.96 -17.48
C THR A 349 19.40 1.95 -17.00
N GLY A 350 18.59 1.59 -16.00
CA GLY A 350 17.43 2.35 -15.54
C GLY A 350 16.22 2.21 -16.45
N SER A 351 16.22 1.28 -17.42
CA SER A 351 15.12 1.10 -18.36
C SER A 351 15.03 -0.33 -18.85
N TYR A 352 13.82 -0.76 -19.24
CA TYR A 352 13.57 -1.98 -19.99
C TYR A 352 12.38 -1.82 -20.94
N THR A 353 12.26 -2.72 -21.91
CA THR A 353 11.11 -2.80 -22.81
C THR A 353 10.59 -4.22 -22.80
N VAL A 354 9.28 -4.38 -22.63
CA VAL A 354 8.60 -5.67 -22.73
C VAL A 354 8.27 -5.98 -24.20
N ARG A 355 8.02 -7.24 -24.49
CA ARG A 355 7.60 -7.66 -25.83
C ARG A 355 6.20 -7.12 -26.14
N PRO A 356 5.85 -6.86 -27.41
CA PRO A 356 4.52 -6.37 -27.82
C PRO A 356 3.37 -7.25 -27.33
N GLU A 357 3.52 -8.58 -27.34
CA GLU A 357 2.51 -9.52 -26.84
C GLU A 357 2.33 -9.42 -25.32
N THR A 358 3.41 -9.16 -24.58
CA THR A 358 3.32 -8.92 -23.13
C THR A 358 2.57 -7.63 -22.83
N LEU A 359 2.86 -6.55 -23.59
CA LEU A 359 2.12 -5.30 -23.44
C LEU A 359 0.63 -5.47 -23.77
N ALA A 360 0.30 -6.15 -24.87
CA ALA A 360 -1.08 -6.41 -25.27
C ALA A 360 -1.85 -7.17 -24.19
N ALA A 361 -1.25 -8.22 -23.60
CA ALA A 361 -1.86 -8.99 -22.52
C ALA A 361 -2.06 -8.16 -21.23
N ILE A 362 -1.16 -7.25 -20.91
CA ILE A 362 -1.35 -6.29 -19.80
C ILE A 362 -2.55 -5.38 -20.10
N GLN A 363 -2.64 -4.83 -21.32
CA GLN A 363 -3.67 -3.88 -21.74
C GLN A 363 -5.08 -4.49 -21.83
N GLU A 364 -5.22 -5.81 -21.87
CA GLU A 364 -6.53 -6.49 -21.74
C GLU A 364 -7.22 -6.17 -20.41
N THR A 365 -6.45 -5.97 -19.35
CA THR A 365 -6.98 -5.73 -18.00
C THR A 365 -6.73 -4.30 -17.52
N PHE A 366 -5.56 -3.73 -17.86
CA PHE A 366 -5.14 -2.44 -17.36
C PHE A 366 -5.34 -1.33 -18.36
N SER A 367 -5.82 -0.19 -17.89
CA SER A 367 -5.71 1.11 -18.55
C SER A 367 -5.04 2.11 -17.59
N CYS A 368 -4.73 3.31 -18.04
CA CYS A 368 -3.96 4.24 -17.23
C CYS A 368 -4.25 5.70 -17.58
N GLY A 369 -3.73 6.56 -16.77
CA GLY A 369 -3.68 8.00 -16.96
C GLY A 369 -2.87 8.66 -15.83
N TYR A 370 -2.72 9.97 -15.90
CA TYR A 370 -2.06 10.73 -14.85
C TYR A 370 -2.70 12.12 -14.68
N ALA A 371 -2.39 12.76 -13.56
CA ALA A 371 -2.84 14.12 -13.26
C ALA A 371 -1.65 15.01 -12.89
N GLU A 372 -1.67 16.24 -13.41
CA GLU A 372 -0.81 17.34 -12.99
C GLU A 372 -1.39 18.01 -11.72
N GLU A 373 -0.57 18.76 -10.98
CA GLU A 373 -0.97 19.35 -9.69
C GLU A 373 -2.19 20.28 -9.75
N ASP A 374 -2.35 21.04 -10.84
CA ASP A 374 -3.51 21.90 -11.06
C ASP A 374 -4.79 21.09 -11.32
N GLN A 375 -4.67 19.95 -11.99
CA GLN A 375 -5.75 18.99 -12.21
C GLN A 375 -6.16 18.31 -10.89
N VAL A 376 -5.20 17.96 -10.04
CA VAL A 376 -5.46 17.42 -8.69
C VAL A 376 -6.25 18.43 -7.86
N ALA A 377 -5.80 19.67 -7.79
CA ALA A 377 -6.50 20.74 -7.07
C ALA A 377 -7.90 21.03 -7.64
N GLY A 378 -8.01 21.02 -8.96
CA GLY A 378 -9.29 21.17 -9.67
C GLY A 378 -10.27 20.04 -9.33
N GLU A 379 -9.78 18.80 -9.25
CA GLU A 379 -10.62 17.63 -8.94
C GLU A 379 -11.12 17.66 -7.49
N ILE A 380 -10.26 17.97 -6.51
CA ILE A 380 -10.68 18.14 -5.10
C ILE A 380 -11.83 19.15 -5.01
N ARG A 381 -11.67 20.32 -5.67
CA ARG A 381 -12.69 21.37 -5.68
C ARG A 381 -13.97 20.89 -6.35
N ALA A 382 -13.87 20.22 -7.50
CA ALA A 382 -15.02 19.73 -8.24
C ALA A 382 -15.82 18.70 -7.44
N ARG A 383 -15.13 17.69 -6.85
CA ARG A 383 -15.80 16.68 -6.01
C ARG A 383 -16.50 17.27 -4.81
N TRP A 384 -15.87 18.25 -4.15
CA TRP A 384 -16.51 18.93 -3.03
C TRP A 384 -17.73 19.75 -3.44
N GLN A 385 -17.59 20.59 -4.49
CA GLN A 385 -18.65 21.50 -4.91
C GLN A 385 -19.84 20.82 -5.60
N GLN A 386 -19.58 19.78 -6.38
CA GLN A 386 -20.60 19.10 -7.18
C GLN A 386 -21.26 17.96 -6.41
N ASP A 387 -20.49 17.17 -5.67
CA ASP A 387 -20.94 15.93 -5.06
C ASP A 387 -20.95 15.96 -3.53
N GLY A 388 -20.41 17.00 -2.91
CA GLY A 388 -20.21 17.07 -1.46
C GLY A 388 -19.20 16.02 -0.94
N TYR A 389 -18.37 15.44 -1.84
CA TYR A 389 -17.36 14.46 -1.51
C TYR A 389 -16.00 15.11 -1.31
N LEU A 390 -15.48 15.08 -0.08
CA LEU A 390 -14.16 15.59 0.26
C LEU A 390 -13.13 14.47 0.12
N CYS A 391 -12.20 14.59 -0.82
CA CYS A 391 -11.13 13.62 -1.03
C CYS A 391 -9.75 14.21 -0.73
N ASP A 392 -8.79 13.32 -0.46
CA ASP A 392 -7.37 13.66 -0.36
C ASP A 392 -6.74 13.80 -1.76
N THR A 393 -5.49 14.24 -1.78
CA THR A 393 -4.75 14.51 -3.02
C THR A 393 -4.50 13.26 -3.87
N HIS A 394 -4.26 12.10 -3.25
CA HIS A 394 -4.07 10.82 -3.96
C HIS A 394 -5.39 10.37 -4.60
N THR A 395 -6.47 10.43 -3.85
CA THR A 395 -7.81 10.08 -4.34
C THR A 395 -8.24 11.01 -5.48
N ALA A 396 -7.88 12.29 -5.42
CA ALA A 396 -8.16 13.24 -6.49
C ALA A 396 -7.45 12.89 -7.80
N VAL A 397 -6.21 12.43 -7.75
CA VAL A 397 -5.52 11.86 -8.94
C VAL A 397 -6.36 10.76 -9.56
N ALA A 398 -6.85 9.82 -8.74
CA ALA A 398 -7.64 8.71 -9.23
C ALA A 398 -9.01 9.16 -9.79
N PHE A 399 -9.69 10.12 -9.18
CA PHE A 399 -10.95 10.67 -9.75
C PHE A 399 -10.72 11.33 -11.11
N HIS A 400 -9.64 12.11 -11.25
CA HIS A 400 -9.28 12.74 -12.53
C HIS A 400 -9.09 11.68 -13.64
N VAL A 401 -8.33 10.63 -13.36
CA VAL A 401 -8.06 9.56 -14.31
C VAL A 401 -9.27 8.67 -14.56
N ALA A 402 -10.08 8.40 -13.52
CA ALA A 402 -11.32 7.63 -13.62
C ALA A 402 -12.30 8.28 -14.61
N ARG A 403 -12.46 9.60 -14.56
CA ARG A 403 -13.34 10.33 -15.50
C ARG A 403 -12.93 10.15 -16.95
N GLN A 404 -11.62 10.07 -17.23
CA GLN A 404 -11.08 9.85 -18.58
C GLN A 404 -11.28 8.40 -19.07
N ASN A 405 -11.42 7.45 -18.15
CA ASN A 405 -11.51 6.02 -18.42
C ASN A 405 -12.92 5.44 -18.21
N LYS A 406 -13.92 6.26 -17.85
CA LYS A 406 -15.28 5.82 -17.56
C LYS A 406 -15.93 5.18 -18.78
N ARG A 407 -16.53 4.01 -18.60
CA ARG A 407 -17.29 3.30 -19.62
C ARG A 407 -18.78 3.42 -19.37
N ALA A 408 -19.59 3.61 -20.42
CA ALA A 408 -21.03 3.68 -20.29
C ALA A 408 -21.61 2.36 -19.75
N GLY A 409 -22.47 2.43 -18.73
CA GLY A 409 -23.14 1.28 -18.14
C GLY A 409 -22.25 0.38 -17.28
N VAL A 410 -21.01 0.78 -16.98
CA VAL A 410 -20.10 0.04 -16.07
C VAL A 410 -19.80 0.93 -14.88
N PRO A 411 -20.13 0.52 -13.64
CA PRO A 411 -19.77 1.26 -12.45
C PRO A 411 -18.26 1.43 -12.32
N MET A 412 -17.83 2.63 -11.87
CA MET A 412 -16.46 2.95 -11.57
C MET A 412 -16.27 3.10 -10.07
N VAL A 413 -15.41 2.31 -9.48
CA VAL A 413 -14.98 2.40 -8.08
C VAL A 413 -13.62 3.05 -8.02
N VAL A 414 -13.54 4.22 -7.41
CA VAL A 414 -12.28 4.93 -7.15
C VAL A 414 -11.80 4.57 -5.74
N LEU A 415 -10.58 4.09 -5.62
CA LEU A 415 -10.00 3.80 -4.31
C LEU A 415 -9.58 5.08 -3.61
N SER A 416 -10.24 5.38 -2.48
CA SER A 416 -9.95 6.52 -1.62
C SER A 416 -8.98 6.09 -0.52
N THR A 417 -7.70 6.39 -0.72
CA THR A 417 -6.60 5.73 -0.02
C THR A 417 -6.11 6.43 1.24
N ALA A 418 -6.52 7.68 1.47
CA ALA A 418 -6.16 8.42 2.67
C ALA A 418 -7.25 9.41 3.08
N SER A 419 -7.30 9.75 4.37
CA SER A 419 -8.17 10.82 4.86
C SER A 419 -7.70 12.19 4.32
N PRO A 420 -8.61 13.06 3.87
CA PRO A 420 -8.27 14.42 3.42
C PRO A 420 -7.59 15.24 4.54
N PHE A 421 -7.86 14.94 5.79
CA PHE A 421 -7.28 15.60 6.95
C PHE A 421 -5.80 15.23 7.23
N LYS A 422 -5.23 14.31 6.47
CA LYS A 422 -3.77 14.06 6.48
C LYS A 422 -2.98 15.08 5.65
N PHE A 423 -3.65 15.74 4.73
CA PHE A 423 -3.09 16.74 3.81
C PHE A 423 -3.91 18.04 3.86
N PRO A 424 -4.21 18.59 5.06
CA PRO A 424 -5.23 19.64 5.21
C PRO A 424 -4.86 20.91 4.47
N ARG A 425 -3.58 21.26 4.38
CA ARG A 425 -3.12 22.46 3.65
C ARG A 425 -3.39 22.37 2.16
N SER A 426 -3.03 21.22 1.54
CA SER A 426 -3.25 20.99 0.11
C SER A 426 -4.73 20.96 -0.23
N VAL A 427 -5.53 20.27 0.59
CA VAL A 427 -6.99 20.19 0.39
C VAL A 427 -7.65 21.54 0.57
N LEU A 428 -7.30 22.29 1.62
CA LEU A 428 -7.84 23.62 1.89
C LEU A 428 -7.50 24.61 0.75
N ALA A 429 -6.24 24.60 0.29
CA ALA A 429 -5.80 25.41 -0.85
C ALA A 429 -6.56 25.04 -2.14
N ALA A 430 -6.80 23.76 -2.40
CA ALA A 430 -7.58 23.28 -3.53
C ALA A 430 -9.05 23.81 -3.49
N LEU A 431 -9.62 23.97 -2.29
CA LEU A 431 -10.94 24.59 -2.11
C LEU A 431 -10.94 26.13 -2.29
N GLY A 432 -9.80 26.73 -2.62
CA GLY A 432 -9.66 28.16 -2.84
C GLY A 432 -9.50 28.97 -1.55
N GLN A 433 -9.23 28.33 -0.43
CA GLN A 433 -9.00 28.98 0.85
C GLN A 433 -7.51 29.23 1.07
N ARG A 434 -7.16 30.29 1.84
CA ARG A 434 -5.79 30.52 2.26
C ARG A 434 -5.39 29.41 3.26
N ALA A 435 -4.41 28.59 2.88
CA ALA A 435 -3.86 27.57 3.77
C ALA A 435 -2.76 28.18 4.66
N PRO A 436 -2.87 28.08 6.00
CA PRO A 436 -1.81 28.48 6.92
C PRO A 436 -0.63 27.49 6.82
N GLU A 437 0.53 27.87 7.38
CA GLU A 437 1.69 26.95 7.43
C GLU A 437 1.49 25.82 8.42
N ASN A 438 0.74 26.03 9.49
CA ASN A 438 0.45 25.03 10.50
C ASN A 438 -0.65 24.08 10.04
N ASP A 439 -0.37 22.78 9.98
CA ASP A 439 -1.30 21.76 9.52
C ASP A 439 -2.54 21.62 10.42
N PHE A 440 -2.43 21.89 11.74
CA PHE A 440 -3.60 21.85 12.65
C PHE A 440 -4.50 23.06 12.54
N GLU A 441 -3.95 24.22 12.19
CA GLU A 441 -4.77 25.39 11.85
C GLU A 441 -5.49 25.13 10.53
N ALA A 442 -4.78 24.59 9.53
CA ALA A 442 -5.37 24.18 8.26
C ALA A 442 -6.46 23.12 8.44
N MET A 443 -6.26 22.17 9.35
CA MET A 443 -7.26 21.15 9.71
C MET A 443 -8.53 21.81 10.28
N GLY A 444 -8.40 22.73 11.22
CA GLY A 444 -9.55 23.44 11.80
C GLY A 444 -10.30 24.30 10.79
N LEU A 445 -9.57 24.98 9.89
CA LEU A 445 -10.19 25.73 8.80
C LEU A 445 -10.89 24.83 7.78
N LEU A 446 -10.31 23.64 7.51
CA LEU A 446 -10.94 22.65 6.64
C LEU A 446 -12.23 22.09 7.25
N GLU A 447 -12.26 21.84 8.57
CA GLU A 447 -13.50 21.47 9.28
C GLU A 447 -14.58 22.56 9.15
N GLN A 448 -14.20 23.82 9.36
CA GLN A 448 -15.12 24.97 9.24
C GLN A 448 -15.64 25.13 7.81
N ALA A 449 -14.76 25.00 6.80
CA ALA A 449 -15.12 25.20 5.40
C ALA A 449 -16.01 24.07 4.85
N THR A 450 -15.91 22.86 5.41
CA THR A 450 -16.58 21.67 4.87
C THR A 450 -17.68 21.12 5.78
N GLY A 451 -17.72 21.49 7.05
CA GLY A 451 -18.58 20.86 8.05
C GLY A 451 -18.23 19.39 8.33
N ARG A 452 -17.09 18.91 7.83
CA ARG A 452 -16.58 17.55 8.10
C ARG A 452 -15.65 17.60 9.30
N THR A 453 -15.66 16.54 10.12
CA THR A 453 -14.82 16.45 11.32
C THR A 453 -13.58 15.60 11.02
N ALA A 454 -12.43 16.08 11.45
CA ALA A 454 -11.18 15.33 11.38
C ALA A 454 -11.25 14.05 12.21
N PRO A 455 -10.68 12.92 11.74
CA PRO A 455 -10.56 11.72 12.53
C PRO A 455 -9.89 12.00 13.88
N ALA A 456 -10.42 11.46 14.96
CA ALA A 456 -9.91 11.68 16.32
C ALA A 456 -8.43 11.30 16.48
N SER A 457 -7.98 10.28 15.74
CA SER A 457 -6.57 9.85 15.72
C SER A 457 -5.62 10.90 15.09
N LEU A 458 -6.13 11.79 14.23
CA LEU A 458 -5.36 12.89 13.65
C LEU A 458 -5.48 14.16 14.49
N ALA A 459 -6.69 14.55 14.87
CA ALA A 459 -6.92 15.74 15.70
C ALA A 459 -6.24 15.62 17.07
N GLY A 460 -6.21 14.43 17.65
CA GLY A 460 -5.58 14.13 18.92
C GLY A 460 -4.04 14.16 18.93
N LEU A 461 -3.39 14.42 17.78
CA LEU A 461 -1.93 14.62 17.73
C LEU A 461 -1.51 16.01 18.22
N ARG A 462 -2.43 16.98 18.19
CA ARG A 462 -2.15 18.35 18.60
C ARG A 462 -1.68 18.35 20.08
N GLY A 463 -0.44 18.83 20.31
CA GLY A 463 0.14 18.95 21.64
C GLY A 463 0.61 17.65 22.29
N LYS A 464 0.58 16.51 21.57
CA LYS A 464 1.24 15.30 22.06
C LYS A 464 2.76 15.50 22.14
N ALA A 465 3.35 15.01 23.24
CA ALA A 465 4.80 14.98 23.39
C ALA A 465 5.44 14.05 22.36
N GLU A 466 6.44 14.54 21.65
CA GLU A 466 7.23 13.73 20.74
C GLU A 466 8.16 12.81 21.55
N ARG A 467 8.17 11.52 21.19
CA ARG A 467 9.11 10.55 21.77
C ARG A 467 10.38 10.42 20.96
N PHE A 468 10.29 10.70 19.66
CA PHE A 468 11.36 10.47 18.71
C PHE A 468 11.65 11.77 17.95
N ASP A 469 12.80 12.36 18.24
CA ASP A 469 13.30 13.61 17.64
C ASP A 469 14.69 13.47 17.02
N ALA A 470 15.26 12.27 17.06
CA ALA A 470 16.61 12.01 16.57
C ALA A 470 16.70 12.18 15.05
N VAL A 471 17.70 12.94 14.63
CA VAL A 471 18.04 13.15 13.22
C VAL A 471 19.39 12.51 12.93
N ILE A 472 19.44 11.62 11.95
CA ILE A 472 20.64 10.85 11.58
C ILE A 472 21.02 11.08 10.11
N ASP A 473 22.26 10.74 9.77
CA ASP A 473 22.71 10.65 8.39
C ASP A 473 22.41 9.26 7.80
N PRO A 474 22.23 9.12 6.47
CA PRO A 474 21.90 7.83 5.84
C PRO A 474 22.89 6.71 6.16
N GLU A 475 24.17 7.05 6.40
CA GLU A 475 25.23 6.11 6.75
C GLU A 475 25.07 5.54 8.17
N GLN A 476 24.37 6.24 9.04
CA GLN A 476 24.13 5.82 10.43
C GLN A 476 23.02 4.77 10.57
N ILE A 477 22.23 4.53 9.52
CA ILE A 477 21.14 3.51 9.52
C ILE A 477 21.69 2.12 9.88
N ALA A 478 22.89 1.78 9.39
CA ALA A 478 23.55 0.51 9.73
C ALA A 478 23.88 0.41 11.23
N ALA A 479 24.39 1.48 11.82
CA ALA A 479 24.70 1.53 13.26
C ALA A 479 23.42 1.42 14.09
N VAL A 480 22.33 2.07 13.67
CA VAL A 480 21.00 1.93 14.30
C VAL A 480 20.54 0.47 14.25
N ALA A 481 20.61 -0.18 13.09
CA ALA A 481 20.19 -1.59 12.94
C ALA A 481 20.99 -2.53 13.86
N LEU A 482 22.27 -2.28 14.03
CA LEU A 482 23.15 -3.07 14.94
C LEU A 482 22.98 -2.68 16.41
N GLY A 483 22.67 -1.42 16.69
CA GLY A 483 22.50 -0.88 18.05
C GLY A 483 21.10 -0.98 18.60
N CYS A 484 20.13 -1.45 17.84
CA CYS A 484 18.76 -1.65 18.32
C CYS A 484 18.78 -2.55 19.57
N GLN A 485 18.87 -1.92 20.70
CA GLN A 485 18.37 -2.33 22.00
C GLN A 485 17.13 -1.46 22.20
N ILE A 486 16.03 -1.97 21.70
CA ILE A 486 14.73 -1.36 21.98
C ILE A 486 14.20 -2.03 23.22
#